data_a9d09a8d23dfcdce8b4e98b586df2df1
#
_entry.id   a9d09a8d23dfcdce8b4e98b586df2df1
#
_cell.length_a   1.000
_cell.length_b   1.000
_cell.length_c   1.000
_cell.angle_alpha   90.00
_cell.angle_beta   90.00
_cell.angle_gamma   90.00
#
_symmetry.space_group_name_H-M   'P 1'
#
loop_
_entity.id
_entity.type
_entity.pdbx_description
1 polymer ?
#
loop_
_entity_poly.entity_id
_entity_poly.type
_entity_poly.pdbx_seq_one_letter_code
_entity_poly.pdbx_strand_id
1 'polypeptide(L)'
;GEKTGTDVGRGIAADIDPNYRGFEMWSTANGNVYDCKGNIIATKNRPSVNFRVYWDGDLQDELLDGVKIDKWNGTKVNRMITLSDYSNAASCNSTKATPNLSADIFGDWREEVILWDSKTCSDLLVFTTVIPTEYKITTLMHDHVYRMGVAWQNVAYNQPPHLGYYLGDWDTENASFAKKGIGFLNQSVELGEAISPISYSWKNAEDVKITGLPEGLTVTVDKEECLFTIEGTPGATGTYA
;
A
#
# COMPACT_ATOMS: atom_id res chain seq x y z
N GLY A 1 30.11 10.35 -6.00
CA GLY A 1 29.72 10.66 -4.64
C GLY A 1 30.77 11.51 -3.96
N GLU A 2 30.37 12.33 -3.00
CA GLU A 2 31.29 13.15 -2.22
C GLU A 2 31.85 12.34 -1.04
N LYS A 3 33.15 12.57 -0.75
CA LYS A 3 33.79 12.01 0.43
C LYS A 3 33.51 12.93 1.62
N THR A 4 32.68 12.48 2.56
CA THR A 4 32.29 13.29 3.73
C THR A 4 33.37 13.37 4.81
N GLY A 5 34.33 12.44 4.82
CA GLY A 5 35.35 12.33 5.88
C GLY A 5 34.82 11.82 7.23
N THR A 6 33.54 11.54 7.33
CA THR A 6 32.86 11.04 8.54
C THR A 6 32.00 9.81 8.22
N ASP A 7 31.71 9.02 9.24
CA ASP A 7 30.71 7.94 9.12
C ASP A 7 29.35 8.55 8.85
N VAL A 8 28.72 8.15 7.73
CA VAL A 8 27.38 8.61 7.34
C VAL A 8 26.28 7.97 8.19
N GLY A 9 26.59 6.88 8.88
CA GLY A 9 25.63 6.16 9.71
C GLY A 9 24.59 5.42 8.87
N ARG A 10 23.43 6.01 8.64
CA ARG A 10 22.33 5.40 7.89
C ARG A 10 21.91 6.21 6.68
N GLY A 11 21.36 5.50 5.72
CA GLY A 11 20.58 6.00 4.61
C GLY A 11 19.40 5.07 4.37
N ILE A 12 18.40 5.56 3.69
CA ILE A 12 17.20 4.82 3.32
C ILE A 12 16.75 5.22 1.92
N ALA A 13 16.07 4.31 1.25
CA ALA A 13 15.29 4.58 0.05
C ALA A 13 13.84 4.17 0.32
N ALA A 14 12.89 5.03 -0.04
CA ALA A 14 11.45 4.80 0.11
C ALA A 14 10.67 5.69 -0.85
N ASP A 15 9.52 5.25 -1.28
CA ASP A 15 8.61 6.02 -2.15
C ASP A 15 7.74 6.93 -1.29
N ILE A 16 8.20 8.14 -1.01
CA ILE A 16 7.55 9.05 -0.07
C ILE A 16 6.90 10.27 -0.73
N ASP A 17 7.16 10.53 -2.00
CA ASP A 17 6.64 11.71 -2.70
C ASP A 17 6.01 11.34 -4.05
N PRO A 18 4.67 11.35 -4.17
CA PRO A 18 3.96 10.94 -5.39
C PRO A 18 4.26 11.81 -6.62
N ASN A 19 4.93 12.96 -6.46
CA ASN A 19 5.32 13.81 -7.58
C ASN A 19 6.56 13.30 -8.33
N TYR A 20 7.28 12.33 -7.77
CA TYR A 20 8.50 11.77 -8.33
C TYR A 20 8.37 10.25 -8.42
N ARG A 21 8.22 9.73 -9.64
CA ARG A 21 8.11 8.28 -9.83
C ARG A 21 9.39 7.57 -9.42
N GLY A 22 9.29 6.63 -8.52
CA GLY A 22 10.40 5.82 -7.99
C GLY A 22 10.72 6.17 -6.55
N PHE A 23 11.72 5.55 -6.00
CA PHE A 23 12.09 5.77 -4.61
C PHE A 23 12.93 7.04 -4.43
N GLU A 24 12.59 7.83 -3.43
CA GLU A 24 13.45 8.87 -2.91
C GLU A 24 14.58 8.25 -2.08
N MET A 25 15.70 8.96 -2.03
CA MET A 25 16.89 8.53 -1.30
C MET A 25 17.42 9.65 -0.43
N TRP A 26 17.77 9.33 0.81
CA TRP A 26 18.40 10.27 1.73
C TRP A 26 19.27 9.56 2.77
N SER A 27 20.14 10.32 3.41
CA SER A 27 21.04 9.79 4.45
C SER A 27 21.36 10.85 5.50
N THR A 28 22.08 10.45 6.54
CA THR A 28 22.57 11.40 7.55
C THR A 28 23.73 12.26 7.10
N ALA A 29 24.27 12.05 5.88
CA ALA A 29 25.39 12.83 5.33
C ALA A 29 25.07 14.32 5.19
N ASN A 30 23.83 14.65 4.82
CA ASN A 30 23.38 16.03 4.62
C ASN A 30 21.85 16.12 4.84
N GLY A 31 21.27 17.31 4.59
CA GLY A 31 19.85 17.55 4.71
C GLY A 31 19.03 17.29 3.44
N ASN A 32 19.65 16.73 2.40
CA ASN A 32 19.01 16.59 1.10
C ASN A 32 18.19 15.28 1.01
N VAL A 33 17.11 15.38 0.24
CA VAL A 33 16.33 14.24 -0.29
C VAL A 33 16.52 14.25 -1.81
N TYR A 34 16.78 13.10 -2.39
CA TYR A 34 17.04 12.92 -3.80
C TYR A 34 15.96 12.03 -4.42
N ASP A 35 15.56 12.33 -5.65
CA ASP A 35 14.76 11.39 -6.45
C ASP A 35 15.60 10.19 -6.93
N CYS A 36 14.97 9.20 -7.55
CA CYS A 36 15.64 8.00 -8.07
C CYS A 36 16.63 8.29 -9.21
N LYS A 37 16.64 9.50 -9.78
CA LYS A 37 17.59 9.97 -10.81
C LYS A 37 18.76 10.73 -10.20
N GLY A 38 18.75 10.97 -8.88
CA GLY A 38 19.78 11.71 -8.15
C GLY A 38 19.59 13.23 -8.14
N ASN A 39 18.46 13.75 -8.57
CA ASN A 39 18.15 15.17 -8.45
C ASN A 39 17.75 15.49 -7.01
N ILE A 40 18.15 16.65 -6.51
CA ILE A 40 17.74 17.11 -5.19
C ILE A 40 16.31 17.65 -5.28
N ILE A 41 15.39 17.06 -4.51
CA ILE A 41 13.98 17.47 -4.43
C ILE A 41 13.67 18.25 -3.16
N ALA A 42 14.47 18.07 -2.11
CA ALA A 42 14.39 18.87 -0.89
C ALA A 42 15.77 19.02 -0.25
N THR A 43 16.02 20.18 0.40
CA THR A 43 17.33 20.53 1.01
C THR A 43 17.24 20.69 2.53
N LYS A 44 16.06 20.66 3.10
CA LYS A 44 15.80 20.86 4.54
C LYS A 44 14.71 19.90 5.00
N ASN A 45 14.63 19.73 6.33
CA ASN A 45 13.61 18.89 6.96
C ASN A 45 13.62 17.42 6.49
N ARG A 46 14.79 16.93 6.10
CA ARG A 46 15.00 15.53 5.72
C ARG A 46 14.30 14.59 6.71
N PRO A 47 13.60 13.54 6.22
CA PRO A 47 12.95 12.55 7.09
C PRO A 47 13.95 11.76 7.96
N SER A 48 13.44 10.99 8.92
CA SER A 48 14.23 10.00 9.64
C SER A 48 14.85 8.99 8.67
N VAL A 49 15.92 8.33 9.08
CA VAL A 49 16.67 7.36 8.25
C VAL A 49 16.55 5.93 8.79
N ASN A 50 15.65 5.69 9.76
CA ASN A 50 15.66 4.45 10.48
C ASN A 50 14.84 3.35 9.78
N PHE A 51 13.58 3.66 9.40
CA PHE A 51 12.70 2.64 8.83
C PHE A 51 11.60 3.28 7.97
N ARG A 52 10.93 2.45 7.16
CA ARG A 52 9.74 2.80 6.40
C ARG A 52 8.64 1.77 6.65
N VAL A 53 7.40 2.07 6.33
CA VAL A 53 6.25 1.18 6.49
C VAL A 53 5.14 1.59 5.53
N TYR A 54 4.44 0.63 4.92
CA TYR A 54 3.15 0.90 4.27
C TYR A 54 2.06 0.96 5.33
N TRP A 55 1.57 2.15 5.64
CA TRP A 55 0.66 2.34 6.77
C TRP A 55 -0.69 2.94 6.41
N ASP A 56 -0.74 3.98 5.62
CA ASP A 56 -2.02 4.61 5.26
C ASP A 56 -2.69 3.96 4.05
N GLY A 57 -3.62 4.66 3.41
CA GLY A 57 -4.42 4.11 2.33
C GLY A 57 -3.89 4.38 0.93
N ASP A 58 -2.77 5.10 0.79
CA ASP A 58 -2.14 5.39 -0.51
C ASP A 58 -0.96 4.44 -0.81
N LEU A 59 -0.34 4.57 -1.97
CA LEU A 59 0.71 3.66 -2.43
C LEU A 59 2.12 4.08 -1.99
N GLN A 60 2.26 5.20 -1.28
CA GLN A 60 3.53 5.70 -0.78
C GLN A 60 3.90 5.07 0.56
N ASP A 61 5.20 5.08 0.83
CA ASP A 61 5.75 4.69 2.13
C ASP A 61 5.54 5.79 3.18
N GLU A 62 5.19 5.42 4.40
CA GLU A 62 5.36 6.22 5.60
C GLU A 62 6.71 5.93 6.25
N LEU A 63 7.05 6.82 7.17
CA LEU A 63 8.34 6.81 7.88
C LEU A 63 8.14 6.28 9.29
N LEU A 64 8.76 5.16 9.60
CA LEU A 64 8.74 4.58 10.93
C LEU A 64 10.05 4.91 11.66
N ASP A 65 9.95 5.59 12.81
CA ASP A 65 11.09 5.93 13.66
C ASP A 65 10.77 5.64 15.13
N GLY A 66 11.23 4.54 15.60
CA GLY A 66 10.95 4.07 16.96
C GLY A 66 9.49 3.69 17.12
N VAL A 67 8.74 4.53 17.81
CA VAL A 67 7.29 4.35 18.04
C VAL A 67 6.44 5.34 17.24
N LYS A 68 7.04 6.00 16.26
CA LYS A 68 6.44 7.12 15.54
C LYS A 68 6.26 6.79 14.07
N ILE A 69 5.08 7.05 13.53
CA ILE A 69 4.81 6.95 12.10
C ILE A 69 4.50 8.36 11.58
N ASP A 70 5.25 8.76 10.57
CA ASP A 70 5.22 10.07 9.96
C ASP A 70 4.97 9.97 8.45
N LYS A 71 4.25 10.95 7.88
CA LYS A 71 4.04 11.11 6.44
C LYS A 71 4.86 12.28 5.91
N TRP A 72 5.53 12.09 4.77
CA TRP A 72 6.14 13.17 4.01
C TRP A 72 5.08 13.94 3.21
N ASN A 73 5.18 15.26 3.13
CA ASN A 73 4.25 16.12 2.38
C ASN A 73 4.93 16.94 1.28
N GLY A 74 6.09 16.50 0.81
CA GLY A 74 6.89 17.22 -0.19
C GLY A 74 7.87 18.25 0.39
N THR A 75 7.70 18.66 1.67
CA THR A 75 8.56 19.68 2.29
C THR A 75 9.00 19.36 3.71
N LYS A 76 8.19 18.61 4.44
CA LYS A 76 8.44 18.22 5.83
C LYS A 76 7.67 16.95 6.18
N VAL A 77 7.99 16.38 7.30
CA VAL A 77 7.23 15.27 7.88
C VAL A 77 6.11 15.78 8.77
N ASN A 78 4.96 15.09 8.69
CA ASN A 78 3.82 15.29 9.59
C ASN A 78 3.61 14.01 10.40
N ARG A 79 3.44 14.14 11.72
CA ARG A 79 3.13 13.01 12.59
C ARG A 79 1.74 12.47 12.29
N MET A 80 1.65 11.19 11.96
CA MET A 80 0.39 10.46 11.83
C MET A 80 -0.02 9.87 13.16
N ILE A 81 0.88 9.15 13.82
CA ILE A 81 0.60 8.47 15.09
C ILE A 81 1.88 8.31 15.91
N THR A 82 1.73 8.29 17.23
CA THR A 82 2.75 7.87 18.19
C THR A 82 2.21 6.64 18.92
N LEU A 83 2.75 5.46 18.62
CA LEU A 83 2.23 4.19 19.10
C LEU A 83 2.30 4.05 20.63
N SER A 84 3.30 4.69 21.25
CA SER A 84 3.43 4.72 22.72
C SER A 84 2.36 5.55 23.45
N ASP A 85 1.56 6.34 22.73
CA ASP A 85 0.42 7.06 23.34
C ASP A 85 -0.73 6.12 23.70
N TYR A 86 -0.74 4.91 23.12
CA TYR A 86 -1.79 3.90 23.31
C TYR A 86 -1.31 2.70 24.16
N SER A 87 -0.03 2.63 24.50
CA SER A 87 0.58 1.47 25.16
C SER A 87 1.95 1.82 25.75
N ASN A 88 2.67 0.83 26.29
CA ASN A 88 4.06 0.97 26.67
C ASN A 88 5.03 0.53 25.56
N ALA A 89 4.64 0.69 24.31
CA ALA A 89 5.43 0.26 23.16
C ALA A 89 6.80 0.91 23.13
N ALA A 90 7.82 0.11 22.86
CA ALA A 90 9.19 0.56 22.68
C ALA A 90 9.85 -0.13 21.48
N SER A 91 10.78 0.58 20.84
CA SER A 91 11.56 0.07 19.72
C SER A 91 12.81 -0.66 20.19
N CYS A 92 13.40 -1.41 19.28
CA CYS A 92 14.67 -2.12 19.47
C CYS A 92 15.86 -1.27 19.00
N ASN A 93 17.07 -1.78 19.28
CA ASN A 93 18.33 -1.28 18.72
C ASN A 93 18.68 0.18 19.07
N SER A 94 18.21 0.69 20.20
CA SER A 94 18.58 2.01 20.74
C SER A 94 18.39 3.12 19.67
N THR A 95 19.47 3.83 19.30
CA THR A 95 19.43 4.94 18.32
C THR A 95 19.02 4.52 16.91
N LYS A 96 19.06 3.23 16.58
CA LYS A 96 18.57 2.72 15.28
C LYS A 96 17.04 2.64 15.26
N ALA A 97 16.41 2.58 16.43
CA ALA A 97 14.97 2.73 16.62
C ALA A 97 14.12 1.86 15.69
N THR A 98 14.49 0.57 15.58
CA THR A 98 13.81 -0.38 14.70
C THR A 98 12.67 -1.11 15.41
N PRO A 99 11.64 -1.59 14.69
CA PRO A 99 10.65 -2.49 15.27
C PRO A 99 11.24 -3.87 15.58
N ASN A 100 10.51 -4.69 16.34
CA ASN A 100 10.79 -6.12 16.43
C ASN A 100 10.53 -6.80 15.10
N LEU A 101 9.45 -6.38 14.42
CA LEU A 101 9.10 -6.80 13.07
C LEU A 101 8.20 -5.73 12.43
N SER A 102 8.37 -5.51 11.13
CA SER A 102 7.38 -4.84 10.28
C SER A 102 7.14 -5.71 9.05
N ALA A 103 5.89 -6.09 8.81
CA ALA A 103 5.50 -6.91 7.66
C ALA A 103 3.98 -6.88 7.47
N ASP A 104 3.54 -7.14 6.24
CA ASP A 104 2.13 -7.43 5.93
C ASP A 104 1.76 -8.83 6.46
N ILE A 105 1.38 -8.91 7.74
CA ILE A 105 1.08 -10.15 8.45
C ILE A 105 -0.40 -10.53 8.26
N PHE A 106 -1.28 -9.53 8.21
CA PHE A 106 -2.72 -9.77 8.07
C PHE A 106 -3.16 -9.92 6.61
N GLY A 107 -2.26 -9.64 5.66
CA GLY A 107 -2.48 -9.93 4.25
C GLY A 107 -3.35 -8.89 3.52
N ASP A 108 -3.44 -7.68 4.05
CA ASP A 108 -4.20 -6.60 3.45
C ASP A 108 -3.31 -5.57 2.71
N TRP A 109 -2.05 -5.93 2.45
CA TRP A 109 -0.93 -5.21 1.85
C TRP A 109 -0.30 -4.10 2.69
N ARG A 110 -0.99 -3.60 3.71
CA ARG A 110 -0.38 -2.68 4.66
C ARG A 110 0.37 -3.47 5.73
N GLU A 111 1.40 -2.84 6.27
CA GLU A 111 2.30 -3.54 7.17
C GLU A 111 1.90 -3.35 8.62
N GLU A 112 1.88 -4.44 9.39
CA GLU A 112 1.83 -4.39 10.83
C GLU A 112 3.20 -4.04 11.39
N VAL A 113 3.17 -3.29 12.50
CA VAL A 113 4.37 -2.94 13.29
C VAL A 113 4.30 -3.68 14.61
N ILE A 114 5.28 -4.55 14.87
CA ILE A 114 5.42 -5.26 16.12
C ILE A 114 6.50 -4.58 16.96
N LEU A 115 6.13 -4.18 18.17
CA LEU A 115 6.99 -3.59 19.18
C LEU A 115 6.88 -4.38 20.48
N TRP A 116 7.87 -4.25 21.35
CA TRP A 116 7.81 -4.88 22.67
C TRP A 116 7.21 -3.93 23.71
N ASP A 117 6.58 -4.50 24.74
CA ASP A 117 6.08 -3.73 25.89
C ASP A 117 7.21 -3.48 26.88
N SER A 118 7.61 -2.21 27.04
CA SER A 118 8.72 -1.81 27.90
C SER A 118 8.45 -1.94 29.39
N LYS A 119 7.18 -2.12 29.79
CA LYS A 119 6.79 -2.28 31.18
C LYS A 119 6.80 -3.75 31.61
N THR A 120 6.26 -4.63 30.77
CA THR A 120 6.22 -6.07 31.09
C THR A 120 7.46 -6.79 30.64
N CYS A 121 8.11 -6.35 29.56
CA CYS A 121 9.26 -6.97 28.89
C CYS A 121 8.99 -8.43 28.44
N SER A 122 7.73 -8.87 28.44
CA SER A 122 7.31 -10.22 28.06
C SER A 122 6.28 -10.24 26.96
N ASP A 123 5.73 -9.07 26.61
CA ASP A 123 4.63 -8.97 25.64
C ASP A 123 5.12 -8.29 24.37
N LEU A 124 4.58 -8.76 23.23
CA LEU A 124 4.70 -8.12 21.94
C LEU A 124 3.38 -7.43 21.62
N LEU A 125 3.48 -6.19 21.19
CA LEU A 125 2.38 -5.33 20.82
C LEU A 125 2.31 -5.25 19.30
N VAL A 126 1.19 -5.66 18.72
CA VAL A 126 0.95 -5.62 17.27
C VAL A 126 0.08 -4.41 16.95
N PHE A 127 0.58 -3.52 16.12
CA PHE A 127 -0.13 -2.36 15.64
C PHE A 127 -0.49 -2.56 14.18
N THR A 128 -1.76 -2.37 13.86
CA THR A 128 -2.31 -2.37 12.50
C THR A 128 -3.05 -1.08 12.25
N THR A 129 -3.13 -0.66 11.01
CA THR A 129 -3.91 0.51 10.62
C THR A 129 -5.38 0.17 10.41
N VAL A 130 -6.24 1.14 10.67
CA VAL A 130 -7.67 1.08 10.32
C VAL A 130 -8.05 2.13 9.28
N ILE A 131 -7.07 2.78 8.68
CA ILE A 131 -7.28 3.79 7.64
C ILE A 131 -7.84 3.08 6.40
N PRO A 132 -8.99 3.50 5.85
CA PRO A 132 -9.53 2.89 4.64
C PRO A 132 -8.63 3.09 3.44
N THR A 133 -8.58 2.08 2.55
CA THR A 133 -7.92 2.17 1.25
C THR A 133 -8.86 1.71 0.14
N GLU A 134 -8.72 2.30 -1.03
CA GLU A 134 -9.44 1.87 -2.24
C GLU A 134 -8.65 0.80 -3.02
N TYR A 135 -7.36 0.61 -2.69
CA TYR A 135 -6.49 -0.35 -3.37
C TYR A 135 -6.74 -1.76 -2.85
N LYS A 136 -6.87 -2.71 -3.77
CA LYS A 136 -6.98 -4.15 -3.50
C LYS A 136 -5.73 -4.84 -4.05
N ILE A 137 -4.73 -4.89 -3.24
CA ILE A 137 -3.42 -5.45 -3.59
C ILE A 137 -3.32 -6.82 -2.94
N THR A 138 -2.76 -7.79 -3.67
CA THR A 138 -2.38 -9.09 -3.09
C THR A 138 -1.38 -8.85 -1.97
N THR A 139 -1.47 -9.66 -0.91
CA THR A 139 -0.52 -9.56 0.21
C THR A 139 0.92 -9.40 -0.29
N LEU A 140 1.65 -8.47 0.31
CA LEU A 140 3.06 -8.22 -0.03
C LEU A 140 3.92 -9.47 0.21
N MET A 141 3.49 -10.36 1.10
CA MET A 141 4.12 -11.66 1.33
C MET A 141 4.08 -12.59 0.12
N HIS A 142 3.34 -12.26 -0.93
CA HIS A 142 3.39 -12.98 -2.20
C HIS A 142 4.70 -12.70 -2.97
N ASP A 143 5.29 -11.53 -2.79
CA ASP A 143 6.59 -11.19 -3.39
C ASP A 143 7.75 -11.89 -2.68
N HIS A 144 8.62 -12.54 -3.47
CA HIS A 144 9.77 -13.26 -2.93
C HIS A 144 10.81 -12.32 -2.30
N VAL A 145 11.06 -11.16 -2.91
CA VAL A 145 12.04 -10.19 -2.41
C VAL A 145 11.56 -9.63 -1.06
N TYR A 146 10.29 -9.31 -0.96
CA TYR A 146 9.69 -8.85 0.29
C TYR A 146 9.81 -9.88 1.41
N ARG A 147 9.46 -11.16 1.16
CA ARG A 147 9.63 -12.24 2.16
C ARG A 147 11.07 -12.39 2.64
N MET A 148 12.03 -12.27 1.74
CA MET A 148 13.45 -12.31 2.12
C MET A 148 13.80 -11.10 2.98
N GLY A 149 13.28 -9.91 2.66
CA GLY A 149 13.41 -8.70 3.47
C GLY A 149 12.87 -8.89 4.89
N VAL A 150 11.67 -9.47 5.01
CA VAL A 150 11.07 -9.81 6.31
C VAL A 150 11.94 -10.78 7.11
N ALA A 151 12.45 -11.84 6.46
CA ALA A 151 13.33 -12.82 7.12
C ALA A 151 14.65 -12.21 7.63
N TRP A 152 15.13 -11.14 7.01
CA TRP A 152 16.38 -10.48 7.37
C TRP A 152 16.25 -9.40 8.43
N GLN A 153 15.07 -9.01 8.82
CA GLN A 153 14.87 -7.89 9.75
C GLN A 153 15.62 -8.05 11.06
N ASN A 154 15.77 -9.26 11.56
CA ASN A 154 16.47 -9.54 12.82
C ASN A 154 17.91 -10.03 12.61
N VAL A 155 18.48 -9.86 11.42
CA VAL A 155 19.86 -10.22 11.09
C VAL A 155 20.70 -8.95 10.95
N ALA A 156 21.75 -8.81 11.74
CA ALA A 156 22.65 -7.65 11.77
C ALA A 156 21.90 -6.33 12.05
N TYR A 157 22.02 -5.35 11.17
CA TYR A 157 21.25 -4.11 11.25
C TYR A 157 19.88 -4.31 10.62
N ASN A 158 18.85 -4.26 11.44
CA ASN A 158 17.48 -4.36 11.00
C ASN A 158 17.15 -3.31 9.93
N GLN A 159 16.58 -3.75 8.81
CA GLN A 159 16.19 -2.92 7.66
C GLN A 159 14.73 -3.22 7.29
N PRO A 160 14.00 -2.24 6.74
CA PRO A 160 12.64 -2.49 6.28
C PRO A 160 12.63 -3.47 5.10
N PRO A 161 11.63 -4.34 4.99
CA PRO A 161 11.46 -5.16 3.81
C PRO A 161 11.06 -4.29 2.62
N HIS A 162 11.61 -4.56 1.45
CA HIS A 162 11.25 -3.88 0.20
C HIS A 162 10.66 -4.87 -0.79
N LEU A 163 9.75 -4.37 -1.65
CA LEU A 163 9.20 -5.13 -2.76
C LEU A 163 10.22 -5.30 -3.89
N GLY A 164 10.08 -6.37 -4.64
CA GLY A 164 10.81 -6.61 -5.88
C GLY A 164 10.27 -5.84 -7.08
N TYR A 165 9.24 -5.03 -6.89
CA TYR A 165 8.59 -4.20 -7.89
C TYR A 165 8.21 -2.84 -7.30
N TYR A 166 7.86 -1.88 -8.16
CA TYR A 166 7.45 -0.54 -7.75
C TYR A 166 5.92 -0.52 -7.53
N LEU A 167 5.50 -0.30 -6.29
CA LEU A 167 4.08 -0.34 -5.93
C LEU A 167 3.31 0.87 -6.49
N GLY A 168 3.97 2.00 -6.66
CA GLY A 168 3.36 3.22 -7.22
C GLY A 168 2.81 3.07 -8.65
N ASP A 169 3.23 2.03 -9.39
CA ASP A 169 2.67 1.71 -10.71
C ASP A 169 1.41 0.82 -10.64
N TRP A 170 0.97 0.40 -9.43
CA TRP A 170 -0.14 -0.54 -9.28
C TRP A 170 -1.42 -0.09 -10.00
N ASP A 171 -1.74 1.18 -9.89
CA ASP A 171 -2.95 1.76 -10.47
C ASP A 171 -2.81 2.01 -11.99
N THR A 172 -1.59 2.06 -12.52
CA THR A 172 -1.31 2.36 -13.93
C THR A 172 -1.15 1.11 -14.79
N GLU A 173 -0.74 -0.02 -14.19
CA GLU A 173 -0.41 -1.24 -14.92
C GLU A 173 -1.49 -2.32 -14.84
N ASN A 174 -2.33 -2.29 -13.81
CA ASN A 174 -3.33 -3.32 -13.60
C ASN A 174 -4.73 -2.87 -14.03
N ALA A 175 -5.31 -3.59 -15.00
CA ALA A 175 -6.72 -3.43 -15.31
C ALA A 175 -7.55 -3.83 -14.08
N SER A 176 -8.52 -3.01 -13.72
CA SER A 176 -9.37 -3.24 -12.56
C SER A 176 -10.82 -2.93 -12.85
N PHE A 177 -11.72 -3.60 -12.12
CA PHE A 177 -13.14 -3.36 -12.17
C PHE A 177 -13.65 -2.91 -10.80
N ALA A 178 -14.49 -1.89 -10.79
CA ALA A 178 -15.18 -1.43 -9.59
C ALA A 178 -16.69 -1.42 -9.83
N LYS A 179 -17.45 -2.09 -8.96
CA LYS A 179 -18.91 -2.06 -9.03
C LYS A 179 -19.43 -0.64 -8.80
N LYS A 180 -20.37 -0.22 -9.62
CA LYS A 180 -21.10 1.05 -9.47
C LYS A 180 -22.55 0.81 -9.08
N GLY A 181 -23.11 1.71 -8.26
CA GLY A 181 -24.52 1.64 -7.82
C GLY A 181 -24.79 0.60 -6.73
N ILE A 182 -26.07 0.49 -6.36
CA ILE A 182 -26.57 -0.29 -5.22
C ILE A 182 -27.13 -1.68 -5.61
N GLY A 183 -27.15 -2.05 -6.89
CA GLY A 183 -27.64 -3.36 -7.35
C GLY A 183 -26.87 -4.54 -6.73
N PHE A 184 -27.52 -5.66 -6.49
CA PHE A 184 -26.88 -6.88 -5.97
C PHE A 184 -26.11 -7.60 -7.08
N LEU A 185 -24.93 -8.14 -6.76
CA LEU A 185 -24.15 -8.97 -7.68
C LEU A 185 -24.83 -10.32 -7.92
N ASN A 186 -25.36 -10.91 -6.86
CA ASN A 186 -26.11 -12.15 -6.91
C ASN A 186 -27.59 -11.82 -6.89
N GLN A 187 -28.30 -12.15 -7.97
CA GLN A 187 -29.73 -11.92 -8.11
C GLN A 187 -30.42 -13.23 -8.47
N SER A 188 -31.59 -13.45 -7.87
CA SER A 188 -32.50 -14.51 -8.27
C SER A 188 -33.77 -13.85 -8.74
N VAL A 189 -34.16 -14.10 -9.98
CA VAL A 189 -35.40 -13.58 -10.60
C VAL A 189 -36.21 -14.74 -11.18
N GLU A 190 -37.51 -14.58 -11.29
CA GLU A 190 -38.35 -15.54 -11.97
C GLU A 190 -38.18 -15.43 -13.48
N LEU A 191 -38.43 -16.52 -14.22
CA LEU A 191 -38.34 -16.52 -15.65
C LEU A 191 -39.33 -15.50 -16.25
N GLY A 192 -38.82 -14.58 -17.04
CA GLY A 192 -39.58 -13.48 -17.61
C GLY A 192 -39.53 -12.17 -16.81
N GLU A 193 -38.85 -12.16 -15.66
CA GLU A 193 -38.59 -10.93 -14.91
C GLU A 193 -37.20 -10.37 -15.21
N ALA A 194 -37.11 -9.04 -15.26
CA ALA A 194 -35.83 -8.37 -15.50
C ALA A 194 -34.96 -8.35 -14.26
N ILE A 195 -33.65 -8.51 -14.45
CA ILE A 195 -32.68 -8.27 -13.38
C ILE A 195 -32.57 -6.78 -13.07
N SER A 196 -32.20 -6.45 -11.84
CA SER A 196 -31.74 -5.08 -11.54
C SER A 196 -30.42 -4.83 -12.26
N PRO A 197 -30.22 -3.69 -12.94
CA PRO A 197 -29.00 -3.42 -13.69
C PRO A 197 -27.74 -3.57 -12.81
N ILE A 198 -26.72 -4.21 -13.36
CA ILE A 198 -25.42 -4.39 -12.72
C ILE A 198 -24.40 -3.57 -13.48
N SER A 199 -23.84 -2.54 -12.86
CA SER A 199 -22.89 -1.65 -13.50
C SER A 199 -21.50 -1.75 -12.87
N TYR A 200 -20.47 -1.71 -13.72
CA TYR A 200 -19.07 -1.66 -13.34
C TYR A 200 -18.35 -0.55 -14.11
N SER A 201 -17.44 0.13 -13.42
CA SER A 201 -16.41 0.91 -14.11
C SER A 201 -15.13 0.09 -14.22
N TRP A 202 -14.31 0.42 -15.20
CA TRP A 202 -12.96 -0.14 -15.31
C TRP A 202 -11.90 0.97 -15.36
N LYS A 203 -10.66 0.59 -15.03
CA LYS A 203 -9.47 1.42 -15.15
C LYS A 203 -8.37 0.62 -15.83
N ASN A 204 -7.43 1.32 -16.46
CA ASN A 204 -6.20 0.74 -17.00
C ASN A 204 -6.42 -0.36 -18.06
N ALA A 205 -7.50 -0.24 -18.83
CA ALA A 205 -7.79 -1.08 -19.99
C ALA A 205 -8.47 -0.23 -21.07
N GLU A 206 -8.12 -0.48 -22.33
CA GLU A 206 -8.71 0.23 -23.48
C GLU A 206 -10.12 -0.24 -23.80
N ASP A 207 -10.45 -1.47 -23.44
CA ASP A 207 -11.75 -2.09 -23.76
C ASP A 207 -12.10 -3.18 -22.75
N VAL A 208 -13.37 -3.53 -22.68
CA VAL A 208 -13.93 -4.61 -21.87
C VAL A 208 -14.76 -5.55 -22.74
N LYS A 209 -14.58 -6.85 -22.52
CA LYS A 209 -15.40 -7.88 -23.17
C LYS A 209 -16.09 -8.74 -22.11
N ILE A 210 -17.38 -8.81 -22.17
CA ILE A 210 -18.21 -9.64 -21.31
C ILE A 210 -18.65 -10.87 -22.12
N THR A 211 -18.48 -12.05 -21.55
CA THR A 211 -18.85 -13.33 -22.18
C THR A 211 -19.61 -14.21 -21.19
N GLY A 212 -20.36 -15.18 -21.70
CA GLY A 212 -21.09 -16.13 -20.85
C GLY A 212 -22.43 -15.62 -20.32
N LEU A 213 -22.93 -14.49 -20.82
CA LEU A 213 -24.26 -14.01 -20.45
C LEU A 213 -25.36 -14.94 -20.96
N PRO A 214 -26.42 -15.18 -20.15
CA PRO A 214 -27.60 -15.88 -20.61
C PRO A 214 -28.33 -15.11 -21.70
N GLU A 215 -29.05 -15.84 -22.53
CA GLU A 215 -29.95 -15.24 -23.54
C GLU A 215 -30.94 -14.28 -22.86
N GLY A 216 -31.16 -13.13 -23.47
CA GLY A 216 -32.08 -12.10 -22.97
C GLY A 216 -31.40 -11.03 -22.07
N LEU A 217 -30.12 -11.24 -21.69
CA LEU A 217 -29.33 -10.17 -21.09
C LEU A 217 -28.48 -9.46 -22.14
N THR A 218 -28.32 -8.16 -21.95
CA THR A 218 -27.53 -7.28 -22.83
C THR A 218 -26.48 -6.54 -22.04
N VAL A 219 -25.39 -6.15 -22.71
CA VAL A 219 -24.34 -5.29 -22.16
C VAL A 219 -24.34 -3.98 -22.94
N THR A 220 -24.41 -2.90 -22.22
CA THR A 220 -24.13 -1.56 -22.74
C THR A 220 -22.76 -1.13 -22.25
N VAL A 221 -21.86 -0.73 -23.16
CA VAL A 221 -20.49 -0.29 -22.84
C VAL A 221 -20.35 1.17 -23.20
N ASP A 222 -20.01 1.99 -22.24
CA ASP A 222 -19.63 3.39 -22.41
C ASP A 222 -18.11 3.52 -22.22
N LYS A 223 -17.39 3.70 -23.32
CA LYS A 223 -15.92 3.80 -23.32
C LYS A 223 -15.41 5.16 -22.85
N GLU A 224 -16.21 6.21 -22.96
CA GLU A 224 -15.81 7.55 -22.51
C GLU A 224 -15.82 7.62 -20.99
N GLU A 225 -16.84 7.02 -20.37
CA GLU A 225 -16.98 6.95 -18.90
C GLU A 225 -16.30 5.71 -18.30
N CYS A 226 -15.70 4.85 -19.12
CA CYS A 226 -15.17 3.55 -18.70
C CYS A 226 -16.18 2.76 -17.85
N LEU A 227 -17.42 2.64 -18.35
CA LEU A 227 -18.55 2.03 -17.66
C LEU A 227 -19.20 0.96 -18.53
N PHE A 228 -19.57 -0.19 -17.97
CA PHE A 228 -20.48 -1.11 -18.60
C PHE A 228 -21.64 -1.49 -17.69
N THR A 229 -22.79 -1.76 -18.27
CA THR A 229 -24.00 -2.14 -17.56
C THR A 229 -24.57 -3.41 -18.17
N ILE A 230 -24.89 -4.40 -17.33
CA ILE A 230 -25.58 -5.63 -17.67
C ILE A 230 -27.04 -5.46 -17.23
N GLU A 231 -27.97 -5.67 -18.15
CA GLU A 231 -29.41 -5.57 -17.89
C GLU A 231 -30.19 -6.48 -18.82
N GLY A 232 -31.45 -6.66 -18.55
CA GLY A 232 -32.38 -7.42 -19.39
C GLY A 232 -33.16 -8.48 -18.60
N THR A 233 -33.84 -9.35 -19.37
CA THR A 233 -34.70 -10.41 -18.84
C THR A 233 -34.16 -11.76 -19.30
N PRO A 234 -33.69 -12.63 -18.38
CA PRO A 234 -33.18 -13.94 -18.76
C PRO A 234 -34.23 -14.79 -19.50
N GLY A 235 -33.85 -15.34 -20.63
CA GLY A 235 -34.70 -16.16 -21.47
C GLY A 235 -34.73 -17.65 -21.09
N ALA A 236 -33.88 -18.08 -20.14
CA ALA A 236 -33.79 -19.47 -19.69
C ALA A 236 -33.49 -19.54 -18.18
N THR A 237 -33.93 -20.63 -17.57
CA THR A 237 -33.59 -20.94 -16.16
C THR A 237 -32.18 -21.49 -16.07
N GLY A 238 -31.44 -21.07 -15.04
CA GLY A 238 -30.06 -21.54 -14.79
C GLY A 238 -29.38 -20.69 -13.72
N THR A 239 -28.16 -21.09 -13.37
CA THR A 239 -27.24 -20.29 -12.57
C THR A 239 -26.09 -19.86 -13.47
N TYR A 240 -25.87 -18.56 -13.55
CA TYR A 240 -24.85 -17.95 -14.40
C TYR A 240 -23.88 -17.16 -13.51
N ALA A 241 -22.57 -17.27 -13.76
CA ALA A 241 -21.49 -16.63 -13.00
C ALA A 241 -20.53 -15.88 -13.92
#